data_3abbbee3807cc2d809dc87ed53bd9c72
#
_entry.id   3abbbee3807cc2d809dc87ed53bd9c72
#
_cell.length_a   1.000
_cell.length_b   1.000
_cell.length_c   1.000
_cell.angle_alpha   90.00
_cell.angle_beta   90.00
_cell.angle_gamma   90.00
#
_symmetry.space_group_name_H-M   'P 1'
#
loop_
_entity.id
_entity.type
_entity.pdbx_description
1 polymer ?
#
loop_
_entity_poly.entity_id
_entity_poly.type
_entity_poly.pdbx_seq_one_letter_code
_entity_poly.pdbx_strand_id
1 'polypeptide(L)'
;MLRKKFLLLKFITIFFISISVSNAELIKPNSKISPSEVVKIQLLGLQKNNDGFKDSGIEQTWNFAHPNNKEVTGPLDRFKSMIKSDNYQMMIDHLSHSITQVRSGASWAQFEVIILDKEKIYHKFNWQVEKYTEDGPLKNCWLTTMGSSPVSLGSSI
;
A
#
# COMPACT_ATOMS: atom_id res chain seq x y z
N MET A 1 50.13 41.84 -44.28
CA MET A 1 49.12 41.97 -43.21
C MET A 1 48.23 40.73 -43.19
N LEU A 2 48.49 39.71 -42.35
CA LEU A 2 47.72 38.49 -42.25
C LEU A 2 46.72 38.67 -41.14
N ARG A 3 45.37 38.65 -41.44
CA ARG A 3 44.33 38.63 -40.50
C ARG A 3 44.09 37.17 -40.12
N LYS A 4 44.48 36.77 -38.90
CA LYS A 4 44.14 35.51 -38.31
C LYS A 4 42.63 35.53 -37.89
N LYS A 5 41.78 34.73 -38.57
CA LYS A 5 40.41 34.46 -38.14
C LYS A 5 40.46 33.45 -37.01
N PHE A 6 40.10 33.86 -35.79
CA PHE A 6 39.86 32.98 -34.67
C PHE A 6 38.49 32.31 -34.85
N LEU A 7 38.51 31.01 -35.11
CA LEU A 7 37.32 30.19 -35.18
C LEU A 7 36.94 29.76 -33.74
N LEU A 8 35.91 30.37 -33.18
CA LEU A 8 35.39 30.07 -31.83
C LEU A 8 34.54 28.82 -31.94
N LEU A 9 35.12 27.67 -31.59
CA LEU A 9 34.38 26.37 -31.51
C LEU A 9 33.56 26.35 -30.22
N LYS A 10 32.26 26.59 -30.32
CA LYS A 10 31.33 26.44 -29.20
C LYS A 10 31.07 24.95 -28.94
N PHE A 11 31.69 24.40 -27.89
CA PHE A 11 31.34 23.10 -27.38
C PHE A 11 29.95 23.19 -26.69
N ILE A 12 28.92 22.65 -27.34
CA ILE A 12 27.61 22.42 -26.71
C ILE A 12 27.73 21.12 -25.93
N THR A 13 27.92 21.23 -24.63
CA THR A 13 27.84 20.08 -23.72
C THR A 13 26.36 19.70 -23.53
N ILE A 14 25.89 18.66 -24.23
CA ILE A 14 24.55 18.10 -24.02
C ILE A 14 24.62 17.31 -22.73
N PHE A 15 24.02 17.85 -21.67
CA PHE A 15 23.85 17.18 -20.39
C PHE A 15 22.67 16.22 -20.52
N PHE A 16 22.95 14.92 -20.72
CA PHE A 16 21.94 13.89 -20.66
C PHE A 16 21.50 13.71 -19.21
N ILE A 17 20.36 14.29 -18.85
CA ILE A 17 19.67 13.98 -17.59
C ILE A 17 19.06 12.59 -17.77
N SER A 18 19.72 11.57 -17.24
CA SER A 18 19.14 10.24 -17.11
C SER A 18 18.02 10.31 -16.06
N ILE A 19 16.78 10.40 -16.51
CA ILE A 19 15.61 10.24 -15.63
C ILE A 19 15.55 8.76 -15.30
N SER A 20 16.06 8.38 -14.12
CA SER A 20 15.82 7.06 -13.55
C SER A 20 14.35 7.00 -13.17
N VAL A 21 13.54 6.31 -13.96
CA VAL A 21 12.18 5.93 -13.56
C VAL A 21 12.35 4.88 -12.47
N SER A 22 12.26 5.31 -11.22
CA SER A 22 12.18 4.41 -10.08
C SER A 22 10.78 3.77 -10.13
N ASN A 23 10.67 2.56 -10.68
CA ASN A 23 9.51 1.73 -10.44
C ASN A 23 9.56 1.37 -8.96
N ALA A 24 8.65 1.93 -8.16
CA ALA A 24 8.50 1.55 -6.76
C ALA A 24 8.12 0.06 -6.73
N GLU A 25 9.07 -0.79 -6.34
CA GLU A 25 8.83 -2.21 -6.19
C GLU A 25 7.94 -2.43 -4.96
N LEU A 26 6.87 -3.21 -5.13
CA LEU A 26 5.97 -3.54 -4.02
C LEU A 26 6.69 -4.40 -2.98
N ILE A 27 6.44 -4.10 -1.72
CA ILE A 27 6.96 -4.89 -0.59
C ILE A 27 6.32 -6.28 -0.64
N LYS A 28 7.15 -7.31 -0.55
CA LYS A 28 6.71 -8.71 -0.53
C LYS A 28 6.65 -9.23 0.91
N PRO A 29 5.67 -10.07 1.24
CA PRO A 29 5.64 -10.74 2.54
C PRO A 29 6.93 -11.50 2.81
N ASN A 30 7.42 -11.39 4.05
CA ASN A 30 8.52 -12.19 4.57
C ASN A 30 8.35 -12.37 6.08
N SER A 31 9.01 -13.35 6.66
CA SER A 31 8.84 -13.75 8.06
C SER A 31 9.37 -12.76 9.09
N LYS A 32 10.07 -11.70 8.66
CA LYS A 32 10.60 -10.65 9.55
C LYS A 32 9.62 -9.50 9.76
N ILE A 33 8.59 -9.40 8.93
CA ILE A 33 7.56 -8.34 9.03
C ILE A 33 6.59 -8.72 10.14
N SER A 34 6.44 -7.85 11.13
CA SER A 34 5.53 -8.06 12.27
C SER A 34 4.06 -7.89 11.87
N PRO A 35 3.09 -8.40 12.68
CA PRO A 35 1.66 -8.23 12.39
C PRO A 35 1.24 -6.76 12.20
N SER A 36 1.72 -5.88 13.07
CA SER A 36 1.38 -4.44 12.99
C SER A 36 2.01 -3.76 11.77
N GLU A 37 3.20 -4.20 11.35
CA GLU A 37 3.84 -3.70 10.13
C GLU A 37 3.08 -4.13 8.87
N VAL A 38 2.51 -5.34 8.84
CA VAL A 38 1.65 -5.77 7.73
C VAL A 38 0.49 -4.79 7.55
N VAL A 39 -0.26 -4.50 8.62
CA VAL A 39 -1.38 -3.55 8.57
C VAL A 39 -0.90 -2.16 8.14
N LYS A 40 0.22 -1.70 8.68
CA LYS A 40 0.82 -0.41 8.33
C LYS A 40 1.20 -0.33 6.85
N ILE A 41 1.84 -1.36 6.30
CA ILE A 41 2.22 -1.43 4.87
C ILE A 41 0.97 -1.32 3.98
N GLN A 42 -0.09 -2.06 4.32
CA GLN A 42 -1.34 -2.04 3.57
C GLN A 42 -2.01 -0.67 3.62
N LEU A 43 -2.10 -0.05 4.81
CA LEU A 43 -2.74 1.27 4.96
C LEU A 43 -1.92 2.40 4.31
N LEU A 44 -0.59 2.38 4.42
CA LEU A 44 0.26 3.34 3.72
C LEU A 44 0.16 3.19 2.20
N GLY A 45 0.05 1.96 1.71
CA GLY A 45 -0.21 1.70 0.30
C GLY A 45 -1.52 2.33 -0.16
N LEU A 46 -2.62 2.06 0.56
CA LEU A 46 -3.93 2.64 0.25
C LEU A 46 -3.96 4.16 0.38
N GLN A 47 -3.23 4.74 1.35
CA GLN A 47 -3.10 6.19 1.53
C GLN A 47 -2.40 6.87 0.36
N LYS A 48 -1.53 6.15 -0.35
CA LYS A 48 -0.77 6.61 -1.51
C LYS A 48 -1.02 5.70 -2.70
N ASN A 49 -2.29 5.51 -3.05
CA ASN A 49 -2.72 4.44 -3.94
C ASN A 49 -2.03 4.41 -5.31
N ASN A 50 -1.64 5.57 -5.83
CA ASN A 50 -1.03 5.68 -7.16
C ASN A 50 0.46 6.09 -7.09
N ASP A 51 1.13 5.89 -5.96
CA ASP A 51 2.55 6.18 -5.81
C ASP A 51 3.39 5.09 -6.53
N GLY A 52 4.00 5.48 -7.65
CA GLY A 52 4.76 4.59 -8.53
C GLY A 52 3.99 4.13 -9.78
N PHE A 53 2.80 3.57 -9.63
CA PHE A 53 1.90 3.22 -10.74
C PHE A 53 0.44 3.18 -10.28
N LYS A 54 -0.47 3.15 -11.26
CA LYS A 54 -1.92 3.14 -10.99
C LYS A 54 -2.33 1.92 -10.15
N ASP A 55 -3.02 2.17 -9.03
CA ASP A 55 -3.51 1.16 -8.09
C ASP A 55 -2.41 0.38 -7.36
N SER A 56 -1.18 0.90 -7.33
CA SER A 56 -0.07 0.25 -6.63
C SER A 56 -0.36 -0.01 -5.15
N GLY A 57 -1.09 0.87 -4.49
CA GLY A 57 -1.49 0.70 -3.08
C GLY A 57 -2.48 -0.43 -2.87
N ILE A 58 -3.45 -0.60 -3.78
CA ILE A 58 -4.37 -1.74 -3.75
C ILE A 58 -3.61 -3.04 -4.01
N GLU A 59 -2.67 -3.05 -4.96
CA GLU A 59 -1.82 -4.22 -5.21
C GLU A 59 -0.90 -4.54 -4.03
N GLN A 60 -0.36 -3.51 -3.35
CA GLN A 60 0.41 -3.69 -2.12
C GLN A 60 -0.44 -4.36 -1.03
N THR A 61 -1.68 -3.93 -0.89
CA THR A 61 -2.65 -4.53 0.05
C THR A 61 -2.94 -5.98 -0.31
N TRP A 62 -3.14 -6.27 -1.60
CA TRP A 62 -3.35 -7.61 -2.12
C TRP A 62 -2.17 -8.55 -1.85
N ASN A 63 -0.93 -8.06 -1.95
CA ASN A 63 0.26 -8.88 -1.71
C ASN A 63 0.28 -9.47 -0.30
N PHE A 64 -0.24 -8.76 0.70
CA PHE A 64 -0.31 -9.20 2.08
C PHE A 64 -1.64 -9.90 2.45
N ALA A 65 -2.53 -10.11 1.50
CA ALA A 65 -3.75 -10.88 1.75
C ALA A 65 -3.42 -12.39 1.88
N HIS A 66 -3.99 -13.03 2.91
CA HIS A 66 -3.88 -14.47 3.11
C HIS A 66 -4.46 -15.24 1.90
N PRO A 67 -3.91 -16.40 1.49
CA PRO A 67 -4.48 -17.19 0.39
C PRO A 67 -5.98 -17.40 0.47
N ASN A 68 -6.51 -17.79 1.63
CA ASN A 68 -7.97 -17.98 1.83
C ASN A 68 -8.76 -16.67 1.61
N ASN A 69 -8.19 -15.53 2.01
CA ASN A 69 -8.82 -14.23 1.72
C ASN A 69 -8.80 -13.93 0.21
N LYS A 70 -7.71 -14.27 -0.47
CA LYS A 70 -7.60 -14.11 -1.92
C LYS A 70 -8.59 -14.99 -2.69
N GLU A 71 -8.90 -16.19 -2.22
CA GLU A 71 -9.93 -17.05 -2.82
C GLU A 71 -11.31 -16.40 -2.78
N VAL A 72 -11.63 -15.71 -1.69
CA VAL A 72 -12.94 -15.05 -1.50
C VAL A 72 -13.01 -13.71 -2.25
N THR A 73 -11.95 -12.92 -2.23
CA THR A 73 -11.94 -11.54 -2.73
C THR A 73 -11.33 -11.38 -4.12
N GLY A 74 -10.59 -12.38 -4.61
CA GLY A 74 -9.91 -12.36 -5.88
C GLY A 74 -10.76 -12.76 -7.09
N PRO A 75 -10.19 -12.71 -8.27
CA PRO A 75 -8.81 -12.32 -8.57
C PRO A 75 -8.51 -10.83 -8.33
N LEU A 76 -7.25 -10.39 -8.54
CA LEU A 76 -6.80 -9.02 -8.24
C LEU A 76 -7.72 -7.93 -8.82
N ASP A 77 -8.21 -8.08 -10.05
CA ASP A 77 -9.10 -7.09 -10.68
C ASP A 77 -10.44 -6.97 -9.93
N ARG A 78 -10.96 -8.09 -9.44
CA ARG A 78 -12.16 -8.09 -8.58
C ARG A 78 -11.86 -7.42 -7.25
N PHE A 79 -10.71 -7.69 -6.64
CA PHE A 79 -10.27 -7.02 -5.41
C PHE A 79 -10.13 -5.51 -5.63
N LYS A 80 -9.52 -5.07 -6.73
CA LYS A 80 -9.44 -3.65 -7.11
C LYS A 80 -10.83 -3.01 -7.21
N SER A 81 -11.77 -3.69 -7.86
CA SER A 81 -13.15 -3.21 -7.98
C SER A 81 -13.86 -3.13 -6.63
N MET A 82 -13.62 -4.10 -5.75
CA MET A 82 -14.17 -4.11 -4.39
C MET A 82 -13.66 -2.93 -3.56
N ILE A 83 -12.34 -2.69 -3.56
CA ILE A 83 -11.76 -1.57 -2.80
C ILE A 83 -12.22 -0.21 -3.34
N LYS A 84 -12.50 -0.10 -4.64
CA LYS A 84 -13.03 1.12 -5.27
C LYS A 84 -14.55 1.30 -5.14
N SER A 85 -15.25 0.31 -4.58
CA SER A 85 -16.69 0.42 -4.35
C SER A 85 -17.03 1.37 -3.20
N ASP A 86 -18.28 1.78 -3.12
CA ASP A 86 -18.79 2.69 -2.08
C ASP A 86 -18.54 2.19 -0.66
N ASN A 87 -18.40 0.88 -0.49
CA ASN A 87 -18.14 0.27 0.81
C ASN A 87 -16.71 0.43 1.31
N TYR A 88 -15.72 0.67 0.42
CA TYR A 88 -14.30 0.66 0.79
C TYR A 88 -13.49 1.82 0.20
N GLN A 89 -14.03 2.60 -0.74
CA GLN A 89 -13.28 3.67 -1.42
C GLN A 89 -12.73 4.75 -0.49
N MET A 90 -13.32 4.92 0.71
CA MET A 90 -12.81 5.87 1.72
C MET A 90 -11.40 5.51 2.23
N MET A 91 -10.95 4.27 2.02
CA MET A 91 -9.57 3.90 2.33
C MET A 91 -8.55 4.43 1.32
N ILE A 92 -8.98 4.73 0.08
CA ILE A 92 -8.10 5.18 -1.00
C ILE A 92 -7.74 6.65 -0.79
N ASP A 93 -6.43 6.94 -0.77
CA ASP A 93 -5.87 8.29 -0.61
C ASP A 93 -6.42 9.02 0.63
N HIS A 94 -6.70 8.29 1.70
CA HIS A 94 -7.18 8.85 2.97
C HIS A 94 -6.16 9.80 3.59
N LEU A 95 -6.63 10.72 4.45
CA LEU A 95 -5.80 11.78 5.02
C LEU A 95 -4.87 11.27 6.13
N SER A 96 -5.40 10.45 7.01
CA SER A 96 -4.64 9.86 8.13
C SER A 96 -5.26 8.55 8.60
N HIS A 97 -4.50 7.78 9.35
CA HIS A 97 -4.99 6.56 9.99
C HIS A 97 -4.30 6.32 11.34
N SER A 98 -4.97 5.57 12.20
CA SER A 98 -4.38 4.98 13.40
C SER A 98 -4.59 3.47 13.42
N ILE A 99 -3.66 2.76 14.03
CA ILE A 99 -3.64 1.30 14.15
C ILE A 99 -3.47 0.99 15.62
N THR A 100 -4.44 0.29 16.21
CA THR A 100 -4.39 -0.14 17.62
C THR A 100 -4.57 -1.65 17.68
N GLN A 101 -3.56 -2.36 18.21
CA GLN A 101 -3.70 -3.79 18.46
C GLN A 101 -4.65 -4.01 19.64
N VAL A 102 -5.73 -4.74 19.41
CA VAL A 102 -6.76 -4.99 20.44
C VAL A 102 -6.64 -6.36 21.07
N ARG A 103 -6.19 -7.36 20.30
CA ARG A 103 -5.96 -8.74 20.77
C ARG A 103 -4.85 -9.40 19.96
N SER A 104 -4.19 -10.38 20.56
CA SER A 104 -3.25 -11.24 19.84
C SER A 104 -3.08 -12.58 20.51
N GLY A 105 -2.68 -13.57 19.73
CA GLY A 105 -2.21 -14.88 20.13
C GLY A 105 -0.86 -15.18 19.50
N ALA A 106 -0.43 -16.44 19.58
CA ALA A 106 0.86 -16.86 19.02
C ALA A 106 0.91 -16.78 17.48
N SER A 107 -0.23 -16.95 16.81
CA SER A 107 -0.33 -17.02 15.35
C SER A 107 -1.37 -16.08 14.75
N TRP A 108 -1.97 -15.20 15.52
CA TRP A 108 -2.95 -14.22 15.03
C TRP A 108 -2.89 -12.92 15.81
N ALA A 109 -3.30 -11.83 15.20
CA ALA A 109 -3.46 -10.52 15.84
C ALA A 109 -4.65 -9.77 15.21
N GLN A 110 -5.37 -9.03 16.06
CA GLN A 110 -6.48 -8.18 15.67
C GLN A 110 -6.17 -6.73 15.98
N PHE A 111 -6.57 -5.87 15.05
CA PHE A 111 -6.35 -4.44 15.13
C PHE A 111 -7.66 -3.69 14.91
N GLU A 112 -7.82 -2.59 15.64
CA GLU A 112 -8.75 -1.54 15.30
C GLU A 112 -8.00 -0.53 14.43
N VAL A 113 -8.56 -0.22 13.28
CA VAL A 113 -8.03 0.77 12.34
C VAL A 113 -9.03 1.90 12.22
N ILE A 114 -8.60 3.13 12.46
CA ILE A 114 -9.41 4.32 12.24
C ILE A 114 -8.79 5.10 11.09
N ILE A 115 -9.59 5.41 10.08
CA ILE A 115 -9.19 6.17 8.90
C ILE A 115 -9.95 7.49 8.89
N LEU A 116 -9.27 8.58 8.64
CA LEU A 116 -9.86 9.87 8.27
C LEU A 116 -9.85 9.97 6.75
N ASP A 117 -11.01 9.96 6.12
CA ASP A 117 -11.15 10.06 4.68
C ASP A 117 -10.96 11.48 4.13
N LYS A 118 -11.05 11.65 2.81
CA LYS A 118 -10.92 12.94 2.11
C LYS A 118 -12.03 13.94 2.47
N GLU A 119 -13.20 13.44 2.81
CA GLU A 119 -14.37 14.21 3.24
C GLU A 119 -14.32 14.56 4.74
N LYS A 120 -13.21 14.23 5.42
CA LYS A 120 -12.99 14.43 6.86
C LYS A 120 -13.99 13.66 7.74
N ILE A 121 -14.36 12.47 7.31
CA ILE A 121 -15.18 11.53 8.06
C ILE A 121 -14.28 10.42 8.61
N TYR A 122 -14.45 10.11 9.89
CA TYR A 122 -13.76 8.98 10.51
C TYR A 122 -14.52 7.69 10.25
N HIS A 123 -13.76 6.65 9.83
CA HIS A 123 -14.26 5.30 9.63
C HIS A 123 -13.42 4.31 10.43
N LYS A 124 -14.10 3.41 11.12
CA LYS A 124 -13.48 2.33 11.88
C LYS A 124 -13.60 1.01 11.14
N PHE A 125 -12.50 0.25 11.15
CA PHE A 125 -12.41 -1.10 10.62
C PHE A 125 -11.81 -2.03 11.67
N ASN A 126 -12.23 -3.29 11.68
CA ASN A 126 -11.52 -4.36 12.35
C ASN A 126 -10.64 -5.08 11.33
N TRP A 127 -9.37 -5.31 11.70
CA TRP A 127 -8.39 -5.93 10.84
C TRP A 127 -7.78 -7.14 11.53
N GLN A 128 -7.66 -8.27 10.84
CA GLN A 128 -7.05 -9.47 11.39
C GLN A 128 -5.93 -9.96 10.49
N VAL A 129 -4.81 -10.31 11.09
CA VAL A 129 -3.69 -10.95 10.44
C VAL A 129 -3.37 -12.27 11.13
N GLU A 130 -2.95 -13.26 10.35
CA GLU A 130 -2.56 -14.57 10.83
C GLU A 130 -1.22 -14.98 10.25
N LYS A 131 -0.49 -15.78 11.01
CA LYS A 131 0.75 -16.36 10.55
C LYS A 131 0.45 -17.55 9.64
N TYR A 132 0.97 -17.50 8.42
CA TYR A 132 0.84 -18.59 7.46
C TYR A 132 1.74 -19.76 7.86
N THR A 133 1.18 -20.95 8.01
CA THR A 133 1.87 -22.12 8.57
C THR A 133 2.22 -23.20 7.55
N GLU A 134 1.60 -23.15 6.36
CA GLU A 134 1.86 -24.15 5.34
C GLU A 134 3.25 -23.97 4.70
N ASP A 135 3.78 -25.04 4.16
CA ASP A 135 5.09 -25.03 3.48
C ASP A 135 5.03 -24.21 2.20
N GLY A 136 6.06 -23.42 1.95
CA GLY A 136 6.17 -22.60 0.77
C GLY A 136 6.77 -21.22 1.05
N PRO A 137 6.77 -20.32 0.05
CA PRO A 137 7.41 -19.00 0.14
C PRO A 137 6.79 -18.07 1.21
N LEU A 138 5.54 -18.33 1.61
CA LEU A 138 4.82 -17.53 2.60
C LEU A 138 4.92 -18.09 4.03
N LYS A 139 5.60 -19.22 4.23
CA LYS A 139 5.71 -19.85 5.56
C LYS A 139 6.26 -18.87 6.59
N ASN A 140 5.56 -18.77 7.72
CA ASN A 140 5.84 -17.85 8.82
C ASN A 140 5.64 -16.34 8.49
N CYS A 141 5.11 -16.00 7.31
CA CYS A 141 4.68 -14.64 7.04
C CYS A 141 3.36 -14.32 7.73
N TRP A 142 3.21 -13.08 8.19
CA TRP A 142 1.93 -12.56 8.65
C TRP A 142 1.12 -12.03 7.48
N LEU A 143 -0.12 -12.48 7.34
CA LEU A 143 -0.99 -12.17 6.21
C LEU A 143 -2.39 -11.79 6.69
N THR A 144 -3.04 -10.87 6.00
CA THR A 144 -4.39 -10.40 6.34
C THR A 144 -5.44 -11.43 5.97
N THR A 145 -6.18 -11.89 6.96
CA THR A 145 -7.31 -12.82 6.79
C THR A 145 -8.65 -12.11 6.72
N MET A 146 -8.76 -10.92 7.33
CA MET A 146 -10.00 -10.17 7.39
C MET A 146 -9.77 -8.66 7.48
N GLY A 147 -10.54 -7.90 6.71
CA GLY A 147 -10.88 -6.51 6.94
C GLY A 147 -12.41 -6.39 7.02
N SER A 148 -12.93 -5.80 8.08
CA SER A 148 -14.39 -5.65 8.25
C SER A 148 -14.97 -4.59 7.32
N SER A 149 -16.30 -4.55 7.21
CA SER A 149 -17.01 -3.38 6.70
C SER A 149 -16.73 -2.15 7.59
N PRO A 150 -16.74 -0.93 7.03
CA PRO A 150 -16.54 0.29 7.78
C PRO A 150 -17.70 0.59 8.73
N VAL A 151 -17.35 1.20 9.87
CA VAL A 151 -18.32 1.85 10.75
C VAL A 151 -17.99 3.33 10.76
N SER A 152 -18.92 4.17 10.31
CA SER A 152 -18.73 5.63 10.37
C SER A 152 -18.79 6.13 11.81
N LEU A 153 -17.80 6.95 12.20
CA LEU A 153 -17.71 7.57 13.52
C LEU A 153 -18.10 9.06 13.50
N GLY A 154 -18.49 9.58 12.33
CA GLY A 154 -18.84 10.99 12.14
C GLY A 154 -17.67 11.84 11.66
N SER A 155 -17.96 13.16 11.49
CA SER A 155 -16.99 14.12 10.95
C SER A 155 -16.00 14.60 12.00
N SER A 156 -14.77 14.89 11.55
CA SER A 156 -13.84 15.73 12.32
C SER A 156 -14.36 17.17 12.30
N ILE A 157 -14.52 17.75 13.46
CA ILE A 157 -14.89 19.18 13.62
C ILE A 157 -13.67 20.04 13.32
#